data_41fbdecd277c90c317b9a3cfc60e5733
#
_entry.id   41fbdecd277c90c317b9a3cfc60e5733
#
_cell.length_a   1.000
_cell.length_b   1.000
_cell.length_c   1.000
_cell.angle_alpha   90.00
_cell.angle_beta   90.00
_cell.angle_gamma   90.00
#
_symmetry.space_group_name_H-M   'P 1'
#
loop_
_entity.id
_entity.type
_entity.pdbx_description
1 polymer ?
#
loop_
_entity_poly.entity_id
_entity_poly.type
_entity_poly.pdbx_seq_one_letter_code
_entity_poly.pdbx_strand_id
1 'polypeptide(L)'
;IKPQLRNVPGVTEINSIGGFAKEYQIAPIPERLASLGVTMQDVVTALDRNNGNVGAGYIEKRGEQYLIRAPGQVKSLEDIGDVILRSANGVPVRIRDVAEVGIGRELRTGAATDNGREVVLGTVFMLIGENSRTVSQAVSEKMVEVNKSLPEGVHAVTVYDRTVLVDKAISTVKKNLLEGAVLVIVVLFLFLGNIRAAIITAMVIPLSMLFTFTGMVQYKVSANLMSLGALDFGIIIDGAVVIVENCVRRLAHAQAHHGRPLTRVERFHEVFLASQESRRPLLYGQLIIMVVYLPIFALTGVEGKMFHPMAFTVVAALVGAMILSVTFIPAAVALFIGTRVSEKENFLLGHAKRLYAPMLDRVMSAKALVLTIAAVAVILCGVIATRMGSEFVPNLNEGDFAIQA
;
A
#
# COMPACT_ATOMS: atom_id res chain seq x y z
N ILE A 1 18.42 14.42 16.01
CA ILE A 1 17.42 13.54 15.37
C ILE A 1 17.47 13.68 13.86
N LYS A 2 17.15 14.87 13.26
CA LYS A 2 17.09 15.06 11.80
C LYS A 2 18.32 14.54 11.04
N PRO A 3 19.58 14.89 11.40
CA PRO A 3 20.75 14.41 10.66
C PRO A 3 20.92 12.88 10.70
N GLN A 4 20.54 12.25 11.81
CA GLN A 4 20.66 10.79 11.98
C GLN A 4 19.63 10.03 11.18
N LEU A 5 18.38 10.51 11.14
CA LEU A 5 17.31 9.89 10.37
C LEU A 5 17.44 10.15 8.85
N ARG A 6 18.05 11.29 8.46
CA ARG A 6 18.29 11.60 7.04
C ARG A 6 19.27 10.61 6.36
N ASN A 7 20.08 9.94 7.15
CA ASN A 7 21.01 8.92 6.64
C ASN A 7 20.35 7.54 6.45
N VAL A 8 19.06 7.38 6.77
CA VAL A 8 18.33 6.14 6.52
C VAL A 8 18.06 6.03 5.01
N PRO A 9 18.40 4.89 4.38
CA PRO A 9 18.14 4.69 2.96
C PRO A 9 16.64 4.86 2.63
N GLY A 10 16.34 5.58 1.55
CA GLY A 10 14.97 5.86 1.13
C GLY A 10 14.31 7.07 1.80
N VAL A 11 14.97 7.75 2.75
CA VAL A 11 14.51 9.01 3.32
C VAL A 11 15.00 10.18 2.48
N THR A 12 14.09 11.10 2.13
CA THR A 12 14.41 12.31 1.35
C THR A 12 14.60 13.50 2.25
N GLU A 13 13.61 13.77 3.08
CA GLU A 13 13.51 14.99 3.87
C GLU A 13 12.86 14.70 5.22
N ILE A 14 13.17 15.55 6.21
CA ILE A 14 12.57 15.50 7.52
C ILE A 14 12.16 16.92 7.92
N ASN A 15 10.86 17.15 7.94
CA ASN A 15 10.28 18.42 8.33
C ASN A 15 9.86 18.39 9.80
N SER A 16 9.99 19.52 10.49
CA SER A 16 9.52 19.64 11.85
C SER A 16 8.54 20.80 11.98
N ILE A 17 7.52 20.59 12.78
CA ILE A 17 6.50 21.57 13.12
C ILE A 17 6.52 21.76 14.64
N GLY A 18 6.40 23.01 15.07
CA GLY A 18 6.42 23.37 16.48
C GLY A 18 7.83 23.53 17.08
N GLY A 19 7.90 23.91 18.33
CA GLY A 19 9.11 24.25 19.01
C GLY A 19 9.66 25.62 18.61
N PHE A 20 10.86 25.91 19.04
CA PHE A 20 11.57 27.15 18.73
C PHE A 20 12.97 26.84 18.19
N ALA A 21 13.35 27.46 17.09
CA ALA A 21 14.73 27.47 16.67
C ALA A 21 15.54 28.41 17.54
N LYS A 22 16.71 27.94 17.95
CA LYS A 22 17.65 28.76 18.74
C LYS A 22 18.33 29.77 17.83
N GLU A 23 18.26 31.05 18.20
CA GLU A 23 18.95 32.14 17.52
C GLU A 23 19.87 32.89 18.47
N TYR A 24 20.93 33.50 17.94
CA TYR A 24 21.70 34.51 18.63
C TYR A 24 21.04 35.86 18.37
N GLN A 25 20.51 36.46 19.42
CA GLN A 25 19.79 37.71 19.32
C GLN A 25 20.68 38.85 19.80
N ILE A 26 20.74 39.89 18.97
CA ILE A 26 21.41 41.15 19.30
C ILE A 26 20.30 42.19 19.34
N ALA A 27 20.03 42.73 20.53
CA ALA A 27 19.01 43.75 20.78
C ALA A 27 19.68 45.11 21.02
N PRO A 28 19.79 45.96 19.98
CA PRO A 28 20.42 47.29 20.13
C PRO A 28 19.62 48.20 21.06
N ILE A 29 20.32 48.98 21.84
CA ILE A 29 19.76 49.96 22.77
C ILE A 29 19.85 51.34 22.10
N PRO A 30 18.73 51.97 21.69
CA PRO A 30 18.74 53.19 20.88
C PRO A 30 19.50 54.35 21.54
N GLU A 31 19.37 54.52 22.85
CA GLU A 31 20.02 55.57 23.58
C GLU A 31 21.55 55.43 23.58
N ARG A 32 22.05 54.20 23.67
CA ARG A 32 23.49 53.88 23.59
C ARG A 32 24.05 54.04 22.18
N LEU A 33 23.28 53.63 21.19
CA LEU A 33 23.63 53.86 19.79
C LEU A 33 23.81 55.34 19.50
N ALA A 34 22.83 56.17 19.90
CA ALA A 34 22.86 57.60 19.71
C ALA A 34 24.01 58.28 20.46
N SER A 35 24.25 57.89 21.71
CA SER A 35 25.30 58.48 22.54
C SER A 35 26.71 58.22 22.04
N LEU A 36 26.91 57.04 21.41
CA LEU A 36 28.19 56.61 20.85
C LEU A 36 28.32 56.92 19.34
N GLY A 37 27.29 57.55 18.73
CA GLY A 37 27.25 57.89 17.32
C GLY A 37 27.36 56.68 16.37
N VAL A 38 26.74 55.54 16.76
CA VAL A 38 26.70 54.31 16.00
C VAL A 38 25.29 54.12 15.43
N THR A 39 25.20 53.72 14.17
CA THR A 39 23.92 53.42 13.52
C THR A 39 23.61 51.92 13.56
N MET A 40 22.34 51.56 13.36
CA MET A 40 21.93 50.15 13.22
C MET A 40 22.66 49.47 12.05
N GLN A 41 22.89 50.22 10.97
CA GLN A 41 23.61 49.73 9.81
C GLN A 41 25.10 49.41 10.12
N ASP A 42 25.73 50.16 11.00
CA ASP A 42 27.10 49.87 11.45
C ASP A 42 27.15 48.53 12.21
N VAL A 43 26.13 48.22 13.01
CA VAL A 43 26.02 46.94 13.75
C VAL A 43 25.89 45.78 12.74
N VAL A 44 24.97 45.89 11.77
CA VAL A 44 24.78 44.85 10.73
C VAL A 44 26.06 44.65 9.92
N THR A 45 26.67 45.75 9.47
CA THR A 45 27.89 45.68 8.67
C THR A 45 29.06 45.06 9.43
N ALA A 46 29.20 45.37 10.70
CA ALA A 46 30.24 44.82 11.54
C ALA A 46 30.04 43.30 11.78
N LEU A 47 28.80 42.88 11.99
CA LEU A 47 28.47 41.47 12.14
C LEU A 47 28.77 40.69 10.87
N ASP A 48 28.37 41.17 9.68
CA ASP A 48 28.64 40.54 8.42
C ASP A 48 30.14 40.38 8.14
N ARG A 49 30.94 41.42 8.46
CA ARG A 49 32.40 41.40 8.29
C ARG A 49 33.11 40.45 9.25
N ASN A 50 32.57 40.26 10.47
CA ASN A 50 33.18 39.47 11.54
C ASN A 50 32.58 38.07 11.69
N ASN A 51 31.69 37.64 10.80
CA ASN A 51 31.07 36.31 10.85
C ASN A 51 31.35 35.48 9.57
N GLY A 52 32.53 35.64 9.02
CA GLY A 52 32.93 34.96 7.79
C GLY A 52 34.28 34.28 7.89
N ASN A 53 34.41 33.07 7.41
CA ASN A 53 35.72 32.45 7.21
C ASN A 53 36.33 32.94 5.92
N VAL A 54 37.51 33.50 5.99
CA VAL A 54 38.26 34.00 4.82
C VAL A 54 39.40 33.04 4.52
N GLY A 55 39.45 32.54 3.30
CA GLY A 55 40.62 31.82 2.78
C GLY A 55 41.70 32.82 2.37
N ALA A 56 42.87 32.77 3.02
CA ALA A 56 43.98 33.69 2.77
C ALA A 56 45.03 33.14 1.80
N GLY A 57 44.67 32.16 0.98
CA GLY A 57 45.56 31.50 0.02
C GLY A 57 46.35 30.35 0.62
N TYR A 58 47.52 30.09 0.09
CA TYR A 58 48.40 28.99 0.51
C TYR A 58 49.86 29.42 0.52
N ILE A 59 50.65 28.76 1.36
CA ILE A 59 52.13 28.88 1.37
C ILE A 59 52.72 27.59 0.86
N GLU A 60 53.61 27.67 -0.13
CA GLU A 60 54.39 26.51 -0.55
C GLU A 60 55.68 26.42 0.27
N LYS A 61 55.90 25.28 0.88
CA LYS A 61 57.14 25.00 1.61
C LYS A 61 57.55 23.56 1.40
N ARG A 62 58.73 23.37 0.82
CA ARG A 62 59.34 22.05 0.57
C ARG A 62 58.48 21.11 -0.30
N GLY A 63 57.75 21.65 -1.28
CA GLY A 63 56.87 20.86 -2.14
C GLY A 63 55.50 20.53 -1.55
N GLU A 64 55.18 21.04 -0.35
CA GLU A 64 53.86 20.89 0.30
C GLU A 64 53.14 22.23 0.30
N GLN A 65 51.80 22.19 0.10
CA GLN A 65 50.96 23.39 0.14
C GLN A 65 50.23 23.47 1.49
N TYR A 66 50.47 24.55 2.21
CA TYR A 66 49.81 24.87 3.48
C TYR A 66 48.70 25.88 3.25
N LEU A 67 47.42 25.43 3.37
CA LEU A 67 46.27 26.32 3.22
C LEU A 67 46.16 27.25 4.43
N ILE A 68 46.19 28.56 4.19
CA ILE A 68 45.99 29.58 5.21
C ILE A 68 44.51 29.85 5.33
N ARG A 69 43.94 29.63 6.55
CA ARG A 69 42.56 29.96 6.88
C ARG A 69 42.54 30.97 7.98
N ALA A 70 41.80 32.05 7.78
CA ALA A 70 41.45 32.98 8.85
C ALA A 70 40.04 32.64 9.36
N PRO A 71 39.90 31.90 10.49
CA PRO A 71 38.61 31.62 11.06
C PRO A 71 38.07 32.91 11.68
N GLY A 72 37.03 33.46 11.05
CA GLY A 72 36.35 34.68 11.53
C GLY A 72 34.89 34.45 11.95
N GLN A 73 34.44 33.19 11.94
CA GLN A 73 33.07 32.86 12.32
C GLN A 73 32.91 32.94 13.86
N VAL A 74 31.95 33.69 14.32
CA VAL A 74 31.58 33.78 15.75
C VAL A 74 31.04 32.44 16.26
N LYS A 75 31.45 32.03 17.47
CA LYS A 75 31.10 30.75 18.06
C LYS A 75 30.36 30.88 19.41
N SER A 76 30.50 32.01 20.05
CA SER A 76 29.92 32.27 21.37
C SER A 76 29.22 33.62 21.43
N LEU A 77 28.41 33.85 22.47
CA LEU A 77 27.81 35.15 22.75
C LEU A 77 28.89 36.23 23.06
N GLU A 78 30.00 35.80 23.68
CA GLU A 78 31.13 36.66 23.98
C GLU A 78 31.82 37.14 22.70
N ASP A 79 32.06 36.23 21.73
CA ASP A 79 32.63 36.59 20.44
C ASP A 79 31.79 37.66 19.73
N ILE A 80 30.44 37.49 19.76
CA ILE A 80 29.51 38.47 19.20
C ILE A 80 29.59 39.79 19.91
N GLY A 81 29.61 39.77 21.25
CA GLY A 81 29.72 40.98 22.08
C GLY A 81 31.03 41.73 21.85
N ASP A 82 32.11 41.03 21.53
CA ASP A 82 33.44 41.60 21.32
C ASP A 82 33.68 42.15 19.90
N VAL A 83 32.76 41.96 18.97
CA VAL A 83 32.87 42.57 17.63
C VAL A 83 32.95 44.07 17.71
N ILE A 84 33.98 44.64 17.09
CA ILE A 84 34.26 46.09 17.11
C ILE A 84 33.41 46.76 16.01
N LEU A 85 32.63 47.76 16.41
CA LEU A 85 31.80 48.56 15.49
C LEU A 85 32.58 49.70 14.90
N ARG A 86 33.31 50.45 15.74
CA ARG A 86 34.15 51.58 15.36
C ARG A 86 35.17 51.87 16.46
N SER A 87 36.15 52.66 16.15
CA SER A 87 37.06 53.22 17.14
C SER A 87 36.78 54.71 17.31
N ALA A 88 36.54 55.18 18.55
CA ALA A 88 36.35 56.57 18.90
C ALA A 88 37.49 57.01 19.81
N ASN A 89 38.30 57.97 19.38
CA ASN A 89 39.46 58.49 20.10
C ASN A 89 40.43 57.38 20.59
N GLY A 90 40.65 56.35 19.78
CA GLY A 90 41.53 55.23 20.14
C GLY A 90 40.87 54.13 21.03
N VAL A 91 39.64 54.34 21.46
CA VAL A 91 38.89 53.35 22.25
C VAL A 91 37.93 52.58 21.34
N PRO A 92 38.00 51.28 21.28
CA PRO A 92 37.09 50.48 20.47
C PRO A 92 35.68 50.44 21.09
N VAL A 93 34.67 50.79 20.30
CA VAL A 93 33.24 50.59 20.64
C VAL A 93 32.83 49.22 20.13
N ARG A 94 32.33 48.36 21.01
CA ARG A 94 31.95 46.99 20.73
C ARG A 94 30.43 46.82 20.74
N ILE A 95 29.96 45.70 20.21
CA ILE A 95 28.51 45.37 20.19
C ILE A 95 27.93 45.37 21.61
N ARG A 96 28.60 44.78 22.61
CA ARG A 96 28.17 44.79 24.01
C ARG A 96 27.98 46.16 24.64
N ASP A 97 28.62 47.18 24.07
CA ASP A 97 28.51 48.56 24.59
C ASP A 97 27.20 49.22 24.13
N VAL A 98 26.63 48.75 22.99
CA VAL A 98 25.43 49.34 22.34
C VAL A 98 24.25 48.41 22.26
N ALA A 99 24.42 47.12 22.54
CA ALA A 99 23.37 46.09 22.40
C ALA A 99 23.46 45.04 23.50
N GLU A 100 22.36 44.42 23.80
CA GLU A 100 22.29 43.20 24.59
C GLU A 100 22.42 42.00 23.65
N VAL A 101 23.35 41.08 23.99
CA VAL A 101 23.59 39.85 23.22
C VAL A 101 23.10 38.68 24.03
N GLY A 102 22.21 37.91 23.47
CA GLY A 102 21.57 36.80 24.16
C GLY A 102 21.16 35.67 23.23
N ILE A 103 20.59 34.63 23.82
CA ILE A 103 19.92 33.56 23.07
C ILE A 103 18.48 33.94 22.91
N GLY A 104 18.06 34.13 21.69
CA GLY A 104 16.67 34.38 21.28
C GLY A 104 15.98 33.14 20.73
N ARG A 105 14.79 33.38 20.22
CA ARG A 105 13.92 32.37 19.60
C ARG A 105 13.41 32.92 18.27
N GLU A 106 13.49 32.10 17.24
CA GLU A 106 12.88 32.44 15.97
C GLU A 106 11.36 32.62 16.10
N LEU A 107 10.79 33.46 15.26
CA LEU A 107 9.34 33.63 15.21
C LEU A 107 8.67 32.30 14.85
N ARG A 108 7.66 31.91 15.60
CA ARG A 108 6.95 30.65 15.40
C ARG A 108 6.13 30.70 14.11
N THR A 109 6.32 29.71 13.27
CA THR A 109 5.51 29.49 12.06
C THR A 109 4.41 28.45 12.26
N GLY A 110 4.43 27.70 13.37
CA GLY A 110 3.46 26.69 13.69
C GLY A 110 3.63 26.11 15.10
N ALA A 111 2.66 25.35 15.54
CA ALA A 111 2.68 24.62 16.80
C ALA A 111 2.16 23.20 16.58
N ALA A 112 2.70 22.25 17.33
CA ALA A 112 2.18 20.89 17.39
C ALA A 112 1.87 20.55 18.85
N THR A 113 0.78 19.83 19.07
CA THR A 113 0.38 19.38 20.41
C THR A 113 0.09 17.89 20.40
N ASP A 114 0.44 17.23 21.50
CA ASP A 114 0.05 15.85 21.78
C ASP A 114 -0.62 15.82 23.17
N ASN A 115 -1.86 15.34 23.22
CA ASN A 115 -2.67 15.32 24.45
C ASN A 115 -2.72 16.68 25.19
N GLY A 116 -2.82 17.79 24.44
CA GLY A 116 -2.88 19.15 24.99
C GLY A 116 -1.54 19.72 25.47
N ARG A 117 -0.44 18.99 25.30
CA ARG A 117 0.92 19.46 25.59
C ARG A 117 1.63 19.83 24.31
N GLU A 118 2.37 20.92 24.35
CA GLU A 118 3.17 21.35 23.22
C GLU A 118 4.34 20.37 22.98
N VAL A 119 4.50 19.94 21.73
CA VAL A 119 5.55 19.03 21.28
C VAL A 119 6.21 19.54 20.00
N VAL A 120 7.32 18.93 19.61
CA VAL A 120 7.91 19.11 18.28
C VAL A 120 7.57 17.87 17.47
N LEU A 121 6.75 18.05 16.45
CA LEU A 121 6.39 16.97 15.51
C LEU A 121 7.43 16.90 14.39
N GLY A 122 7.98 15.72 14.16
CA GLY A 122 8.86 15.43 13.02
C GLY A 122 8.16 14.55 12.01
N THR A 123 8.13 14.97 10.75
CA THR A 123 7.59 14.16 9.65
C THR A 123 8.72 13.70 8.73
N VAL A 124 8.85 12.40 8.56
CA VAL A 124 9.85 11.79 7.68
C VAL A 124 9.21 11.52 6.32
N PHE A 125 9.79 12.07 5.25
CA PHE A 125 9.35 11.89 3.88
C PHE A 125 10.22 10.85 3.16
N MET A 126 9.55 9.97 2.45
CA MET A 126 10.16 8.89 1.68
C MET A 126 10.41 9.31 0.23
N LEU A 127 11.45 8.79 -0.40
CA LEU A 127 11.72 8.92 -1.84
C LEU A 127 10.59 8.28 -2.66
N ILE A 128 10.22 8.95 -3.75
CA ILE A 128 9.22 8.42 -4.68
C ILE A 128 9.75 7.14 -5.33
N GLY A 129 8.95 6.07 -5.27
CA GLY A 129 9.29 4.76 -5.84
C GLY A 129 9.87 3.76 -4.83
N GLU A 130 10.25 4.21 -3.63
CA GLU A 130 10.68 3.31 -2.56
C GLU A 130 9.51 2.57 -1.91
N ASN A 131 9.81 1.48 -1.22
CA ASN A 131 8.81 0.70 -0.50
C ASN A 131 8.56 1.33 0.88
N SER A 132 7.33 1.82 1.09
CA SER A 132 6.97 2.52 2.32
C SER A 132 7.14 1.67 3.58
N ARG A 133 6.91 0.35 3.51
CA ARG A 133 7.09 -0.57 4.63
C ARG A 133 8.56 -0.69 5.00
N THR A 134 9.43 -0.90 4.02
CA THR A 134 10.88 -1.06 4.26
C THR A 134 11.48 0.22 4.83
N VAL A 135 11.13 1.38 4.28
CA VAL A 135 11.65 2.67 4.77
C VAL A 135 11.13 2.99 6.16
N SER A 136 9.83 2.79 6.43
CA SER A 136 9.24 3.04 7.76
C SER A 136 9.85 2.13 8.82
N GLN A 137 10.07 0.86 8.50
CA GLN A 137 10.72 -0.09 9.41
C GLN A 137 12.17 0.34 9.70
N ALA A 138 12.94 0.71 8.68
CA ALA A 138 14.31 1.18 8.85
C ALA A 138 14.38 2.48 9.68
N VAL A 139 13.43 3.39 9.51
CA VAL A 139 13.28 4.60 10.34
C VAL A 139 12.95 4.23 11.78
N SER A 140 12.02 3.29 12.00
CA SER A 140 11.64 2.83 13.34
C SER A 140 12.83 2.20 14.08
N GLU A 141 13.60 1.34 13.43
CA GLU A 141 14.83 0.77 13.99
C GLU A 141 15.85 1.85 14.33
N LYS A 142 16.05 2.83 13.43
CA LYS A 142 16.95 3.98 13.67
C LYS A 142 16.48 4.86 14.80
N MET A 143 15.17 5.02 15.01
CA MET A 143 14.61 5.78 16.13
C MET A 143 14.99 5.18 17.50
N VAL A 144 15.13 3.87 17.61
CA VAL A 144 15.62 3.21 18.84
C VAL A 144 17.06 3.63 19.15
N GLU A 145 17.92 3.71 18.12
CA GLU A 145 19.30 4.19 18.28
C GLU A 145 19.35 5.69 18.61
N VAL A 146 18.53 6.48 17.92
CA VAL A 146 18.42 7.93 18.15
C VAL A 146 18.04 8.22 19.60
N ASN A 147 17.03 7.52 20.13
CA ASN A 147 16.59 7.71 21.52
C ASN A 147 17.70 7.45 22.56
N LYS A 148 18.64 6.52 22.27
CA LYS A 148 19.80 6.28 23.14
C LYS A 148 20.79 7.43 23.17
N SER A 149 20.80 8.28 22.15
CA SER A 149 21.72 9.42 22.00
C SER A 149 21.11 10.76 22.45
N LEU A 150 19.84 10.77 22.86
CA LEU A 150 19.17 11.98 23.31
C LEU A 150 19.56 12.32 24.76
N PRO A 151 19.56 13.62 25.14
CA PRO A 151 19.74 14.04 26.51
C PRO A 151 18.66 13.47 27.44
N GLU A 152 18.99 13.37 28.74
CA GLU A 152 18.03 12.95 29.76
C GLU A 152 16.76 13.84 29.74
N GLY A 153 15.59 13.19 29.82
CA GLY A 153 14.29 13.86 29.78
C GLY A 153 13.75 14.19 28.41
N VAL A 154 14.52 13.91 27.33
CA VAL A 154 14.06 14.06 25.95
C VAL A 154 13.80 12.69 25.33
N HIS A 155 12.57 12.47 24.89
CA HIS A 155 12.15 11.24 24.23
C HIS A 155 11.51 11.54 22.88
N ALA A 156 11.87 10.79 21.86
CA ALA A 156 11.22 10.82 20.57
C ALA A 156 10.31 9.59 20.44
N VAL A 157 9.02 9.81 20.32
CA VAL A 157 7.99 8.76 20.23
C VAL A 157 7.40 8.76 18.84
N THR A 158 7.26 7.58 18.24
CA THR A 158 6.57 7.43 16.97
C THR A 158 5.06 7.48 17.23
N VAL A 159 4.40 8.51 16.76
CA VAL A 159 2.94 8.71 16.92
C VAL A 159 2.16 8.17 15.72
N TYR A 160 2.78 8.09 14.55
CA TYR A 160 2.20 7.52 13.35
C TYR A 160 3.23 6.66 12.62
N ASP A 161 2.88 5.40 12.37
CA ASP A 161 3.69 4.46 11.60
C ASP A 161 2.84 3.81 10.50
N ARG A 162 3.20 4.09 9.25
CA ARG A 162 2.49 3.55 8.09
C ARG A 162 2.57 2.03 7.97
N THR A 163 3.57 1.38 8.59
CA THR A 163 3.67 -0.08 8.59
C THR A 163 2.48 -0.74 9.29
N VAL A 164 1.94 -0.13 10.32
CA VAL A 164 0.75 -0.63 11.05
C VAL A 164 -0.44 -0.79 10.11
N LEU A 165 -0.67 0.20 9.24
CA LEU A 165 -1.74 0.15 8.24
C LEU A 165 -1.48 -0.94 7.20
N VAL A 166 -0.25 -1.01 6.68
CA VAL A 166 0.15 -2.01 5.69
C VAL A 166 0.05 -3.42 6.26
N ASP A 167 0.50 -3.64 7.50
CA ASP A 167 0.46 -4.96 8.15
C ASP A 167 -0.98 -5.39 8.47
N LYS A 168 -1.85 -4.47 8.91
CA LYS A 168 -3.29 -4.73 9.03
C LYS A 168 -3.89 -5.15 7.69
N ALA A 169 -3.55 -4.45 6.62
CA ALA A 169 -4.00 -4.76 5.28
C ALA A 169 -3.58 -6.16 4.83
N ILE A 170 -2.29 -6.49 4.96
CA ILE A 170 -1.76 -7.82 4.62
C ILE A 170 -2.41 -8.91 5.48
N SER A 171 -2.59 -8.67 6.77
CA SER A 171 -3.26 -9.61 7.68
C SER A 171 -4.71 -9.86 7.28
N THR A 172 -5.46 -8.80 6.96
CA THR A 172 -6.84 -8.90 6.48
C THR A 172 -6.93 -9.70 5.19
N VAL A 173 -6.04 -9.42 4.22
CA VAL A 173 -5.99 -10.17 2.96
C VAL A 173 -5.69 -11.64 3.21
N LYS A 174 -4.66 -11.96 4.02
CA LYS A 174 -4.33 -13.35 4.37
C LYS A 174 -5.50 -14.08 5.03
N LYS A 175 -6.20 -13.41 5.96
CA LYS A 175 -7.37 -13.97 6.64
C LYS A 175 -8.50 -14.24 5.64
N ASN A 176 -8.86 -13.26 4.82
CA ASN A 176 -9.93 -13.40 3.83
C ASN A 176 -9.60 -14.48 2.78
N LEU A 177 -8.34 -14.57 2.35
CA LEU A 177 -7.87 -15.62 1.44
C LEU A 177 -8.05 -17.02 2.05
N LEU A 178 -7.67 -17.19 3.33
CA LEU A 178 -7.78 -18.47 4.00
C LEU A 178 -9.24 -18.84 4.25
N GLU A 179 -10.04 -17.92 4.79
CA GLU A 179 -11.48 -18.12 5.05
C GLU A 179 -12.23 -18.41 3.75
N GLY A 180 -11.95 -17.65 2.67
CA GLY A 180 -12.54 -17.87 1.36
C GLY A 180 -12.17 -19.23 0.79
N ALA A 181 -10.91 -19.64 0.87
CA ALA A 181 -10.46 -20.95 0.41
C ALA A 181 -11.13 -22.11 1.16
N VAL A 182 -11.22 -22.00 2.49
CA VAL A 182 -11.91 -23.01 3.33
C VAL A 182 -13.38 -23.07 2.98
N LEU A 183 -14.06 -21.91 2.87
CA LEU A 183 -15.46 -21.85 2.50
C LEU A 183 -15.71 -22.53 1.13
N VAL A 184 -14.89 -22.22 0.15
CA VAL A 184 -14.95 -22.79 -1.18
C VAL A 184 -14.76 -24.31 -1.13
N ILE A 185 -13.77 -24.83 -0.39
CA ILE A 185 -13.55 -26.27 -0.25
C ILE A 185 -14.78 -26.94 0.37
N VAL A 186 -15.35 -26.34 1.43
CA VAL A 186 -16.54 -26.86 2.08
C VAL A 186 -17.74 -26.89 1.12
N VAL A 187 -18.00 -25.80 0.42
CA VAL A 187 -19.10 -25.71 -0.54
C VAL A 187 -18.91 -26.71 -1.67
N LEU A 188 -17.72 -26.78 -2.26
CA LEU A 188 -17.42 -27.73 -3.31
C LEU A 188 -17.55 -29.19 -2.83
N PHE A 189 -17.11 -29.51 -1.63
CA PHE A 189 -17.28 -30.82 -1.04
C PHE A 189 -18.75 -31.17 -0.86
N LEU A 190 -19.56 -30.21 -0.37
CA LEU A 190 -20.99 -30.39 -0.20
C LEU A 190 -21.72 -30.62 -1.52
N PHE A 191 -21.31 -29.98 -2.61
CA PHE A 191 -21.96 -30.13 -3.93
C PHE A 191 -21.41 -31.29 -4.75
N LEU A 192 -20.09 -31.46 -4.83
CA LEU A 192 -19.44 -32.52 -5.61
C LEU A 192 -19.49 -33.91 -4.93
N GLY A 193 -19.70 -33.94 -3.60
CA GLY A 193 -19.69 -35.20 -2.84
C GLY A 193 -18.35 -35.94 -2.84
N ASN A 194 -17.29 -35.33 -3.35
CA ASN A 194 -15.96 -35.94 -3.49
C ASN A 194 -14.88 -34.96 -3.01
N ILE A 195 -14.26 -35.24 -1.86
CA ILE A 195 -13.24 -34.39 -1.26
C ILE A 195 -12.01 -34.19 -2.18
N ARG A 196 -11.62 -35.22 -2.95
CA ARG A 196 -10.48 -35.11 -3.88
C ARG A 196 -10.80 -34.14 -5.00
N ALA A 197 -12.00 -34.20 -5.55
CA ALA A 197 -12.46 -33.26 -6.57
C ALA A 197 -12.48 -31.82 -6.01
N ALA A 198 -12.99 -31.63 -4.79
CA ALA A 198 -13.03 -30.34 -4.13
C ALA A 198 -11.61 -29.75 -3.90
N ILE A 199 -10.66 -30.57 -3.44
CA ILE A 199 -9.27 -30.14 -3.22
C ILE A 199 -8.59 -29.79 -4.57
N ILE A 200 -8.77 -30.61 -5.61
CA ILE A 200 -8.20 -30.34 -6.93
C ILE A 200 -8.70 -29.00 -7.47
N THR A 201 -9.99 -28.75 -7.35
CA THR A 201 -10.59 -27.47 -7.78
C THR A 201 -10.07 -26.30 -6.96
N ALA A 202 -10.00 -26.44 -5.64
CA ALA A 202 -9.52 -25.39 -4.75
C ALA A 202 -8.03 -25.07 -4.96
N MET A 203 -7.22 -26.01 -5.43
CA MET A 203 -5.81 -25.78 -5.75
C MET A 203 -5.60 -24.77 -6.89
N VAL A 204 -6.61 -24.51 -7.70
CA VAL A 204 -6.55 -23.47 -8.73
C VAL A 204 -6.39 -22.08 -8.12
N ILE A 205 -6.96 -21.82 -6.92
CA ILE A 205 -6.86 -20.55 -6.23
C ILE A 205 -5.39 -20.18 -5.94
N PRO A 206 -4.63 -20.95 -5.13
CA PRO A 206 -3.25 -20.59 -4.82
C PRO A 206 -2.34 -20.60 -6.07
N LEU A 207 -2.60 -21.47 -7.05
CA LEU A 207 -1.81 -21.52 -8.28
C LEU A 207 -2.06 -20.30 -9.18
N SER A 208 -3.32 -19.87 -9.36
CA SER A 208 -3.64 -18.65 -10.12
C SER A 208 -3.15 -17.40 -9.40
N MET A 209 -3.20 -17.37 -8.06
CA MET A 209 -2.62 -16.29 -7.26
C MET A 209 -1.10 -16.21 -7.42
N LEU A 210 -0.41 -17.34 -7.40
CA LEU A 210 1.03 -17.39 -7.65
C LEU A 210 1.39 -16.86 -9.05
N PHE A 211 0.61 -17.24 -10.07
CA PHE A 211 0.75 -16.71 -11.41
C PHE A 211 0.56 -15.19 -11.44
N THR A 212 -0.48 -14.68 -10.78
CA THR A 212 -0.78 -13.25 -10.67
C THR A 212 0.34 -12.48 -9.98
N PHE A 213 0.82 -12.95 -8.82
CA PHE A 213 1.90 -12.29 -8.08
C PHE A 213 3.21 -12.31 -8.85
N THR A 214 3.51 -13.38 -9.58
CA THR A 214 4.67 -13.44 -10.46
C THR A 214 4.56 -12.37 -11.56
N GLY A 215 3.39 -12.24 -12.19
CA GLY A 215 3.13 -11.17 -13.16
C GLY A 215 3.26 -9.77 -12.56
N MET A 216 2.70 -9.53 -11.36
CA MET A 216 2.82 -8.23 -10.68
C MET A 216 4.28 -7.84 -10.42
N VAL A 217 5.11 -8.78 -9.97
CA VAL A 217 6.55 -8.53 -9.73
C VAL A 217 7.26 -8.25 -11.05
N GLN A 218 6.99 -9.03 -12.10
CA GLN A 218 7.61 -8.87 -13.41
C GLN A 218 7.29 -7.51 -14.05
N TYR A 219 6.05 -7.06 -13.96
CA TYR A 219 5.57 -5.81 -14.54
C TYR A 219 5.63 -4.63 -13.56
N LYS A 220 6.20 -4.80 -12.37
CA LYS A 220 6.32 -3.78 -11.31
C LYS A 220 4.97 -3.15 -10.93
N VAL A 221 3.91 -3.94 -10.93
CA VAL A 221 2.57 -3.52 -10.51
C VAL A 221 2.52 -3.54 -8.98
N SER A 222 2.16 -2.41 -8.37
CA SER A 222 2.05 -2.32 -6.91
C SER A 222 0.83 -3.09 -6.39
N ALA A 223 1.05 -3.91 -5.35
CA ALA A 223 -0.04 -4.53 -4.61
C ALA A 223 -0.66 -3.50 -3.67
N ASN A 224 -1.86 -3.03 -3.98
CA ASN A 224 -2.64 -2.19 -3.08
C ASN A 224 -3.86 -2.97 -2.53
N LEU A 225 -4.50 -2.43 -1.49
CA LEU A 225 -5.68 -3.05 -0.87
C LEU A 225 -6.82 -3.28 -1.86
N MET A 226 -7.01 -2.37 -2.81
CA MET A 226 -8.05 -2.49 -3.82
C MET A 226 -7.76 -3.63 -4.79
N SER A 227 -6.50 -3.78 -5.24
CA SER A 227 -6.13 -4.86 -6.15
C SER A 227 -6.24 -6.24 -5.51
N LEU A 228 -5.86 -6.37 -4.24
CA LEU A 228 -5.97 -7.63 -3.51
C LEU A 228 -7.40 -7.91 -3.04
N GLY A 229 -8.17 -6.88 -2.69
CA GLY A 229 -9.57 -6.99 -2.28
C GLY A 229 -10.54 -7.30 -3.42
N ALA A 230 -10.19 -6.96 -4.66
CA ALA A 230 -10.99 -7.24 -5.84
C ALA A 230 -10.88 -8.68 -6.36
N LEU A 231 -9.98 -9.50 -5.77
CA LEU A 231 -9.82 -10.90 -6.15
C LEU A 231 -11.00 -11.72 -5.60
N ASP A 232 -11.91 -12.07 -6.48
CA ASP A 232 -13.03 -12.97 -6.18
C ASP A 232 -12.66 -14.42 -6.53
N PHE A 233 -12.60 -15.24 -5.48
CA PHE A 233 -12.27 -16.67 -5.65
C PHE A 233 -13.35 -17.43 -6.40
N GLY A 234 -14.62 -17.00 -6.31
CA GLY A 234 -15.72 -17.61 -7.07
C GLY A 234 -15.44 -17.57 -8.57
N ILE A 235 -15.18 -16.37 -9.10
CA ILE A 235 -14.93 -16.16 -10.53
C ILE A 235 -13.67 -16.92 -10.99
N ILE A 236 -12.63 -16.99 -10.13
CA ILE A 236 -11.38 -17.70 -10.47
C ILE A 236 -11.60 -19.21 -10.62
N ILE A 237 -12.41 -19.81 -9.76
CA ILE A 237 -12.60 -21.27 -9.75
C ILE A 237 -13.73 -21.76 -10.64
N ASP A 238 -14.64 -20.89 -11.08
CA ASP A 238 -15.82 -21.30 -11.87
C ASP A 238 -15.45 -22.22 -13.03
N GLY A 239 -14.41 -21.85 -13.76
CA GLY A 239 -13.91 -22.67 -14.86
C GLY A 239 -13.42 -24.06 -14.44
N ALA A 240 -12.74 -24.14 -13.32
CA ALA A 240 -12.26 -25.40 -12.78
C ALA A 240 -13.39 -26.28 -12.26
N VAL A 241 -14.39 -25.69 -11.61
CA VAL A 241 -15.59 -26.39 -11.10
C VAL A 241 -16.34 -27.10 -12.23
N VAL A 242 -16.62 -26.37 -13.31
CA VAL A 242 -17.36 -26.91 -14.47
C VAL A 242 -16.63 -28.11 -15.11
N ILE A 243 -15.30 -28.02 -15.26
CA ILE A 243 -14.53 -29.14 -15.83
C ILE A 243 -14.51 -30.34 -14.88
N VAL A 244 -14.24 -30.10 -13.58
CA VAL A 244 -14.18 -31.17 -12.58
C VAL A 244 -15.53 -31.86 -12.45
N GLU A 245 -16.62 -31.10 -12.37
CA GLU A 245 -17.97 -31.65 -12.31
C GLU A 245 -18.27 -32.54 -13.53
N ASN A 246 -18.01 -32.04 -14.76
CA ASN A 246 -18.24 -32.81 -15.97
C ASN A 246 -17.37 -34.06 -16.01
N CYS A 247 -16.10 -33.97 -15.60
CA CYS A 247 -15.21 -35.13 -15.51
C CYS A 247 -15.73 -36.19 -14.53
N VAL A 248 -16.13 -35.76 -13.30
CA VAL A 248 -16.68 -36.66 -12.27
C VAL A 248 -17.94 -37.31 -12.75
N ARG A 249 -18.85 -36.56 -13.38
CA ARG A 249 -20.09 -37.07 -13.95
C ARG A 249 -19.84 -38.12 -15.06
N ARG A 250 -18.97 -37.83 -16.01
CA ARG A 250 -18.66 -38.78 -17.10
C ARG A 250 -17.94 -40.02 -16.57
N LEU A 251 -17.01 -39.88 -15.66
CA LEU A 251 -16.33 -41.02 -15.03
C LEU A 251 -17.34 -41.94 -14.30
N ALA A 252 -18.30 -41.36 -13.56
CA ALA A 252 -19.32 -42.11 -12.87
C ALA A 252 -20.23 -42.84 -13.85
N HIS A 253 -20.68 -42.17 -14.92
CA HIS A 253 -21.52 -42.74 -15.96
C HIS A 253 -20.81 -43.87 -16.73
N ALA A 254 -19.55 -43.65 -17.13
CA ALA A 254 -18.76 -44.70 -17.82
C ALA A 254 -18.52 -45.90 -16.91
N GLN A 255 -18.28 -45.69 -15.63
CA GLN A 255 -18.12 -46.77 -14.66
C GLN A 255 -19.41 -47.57 -14.45
N ALA A 256 -20.58 -46.91 -14.38
CA ALA A 256 -21.87 -47.58 -14.32
C ALA A 256 -22.14 -48.44 -15.58
N HIS A 257 -21.81 -47.89 -16.74
CA HIS A 257 -21.99 -48.60 -18.02
C HIS A 257 -21.09 -49.85 -18.13
N HIS A 258 -19.83 -49.77 -17.65
CA HIS A 258 -18.90 -50.91 -17.68
C HIS A 258 -19.09 -51.90 -16.52
N GLY A 259 -19.83 -51.55 -15.49
CA GLY A 259 -20.04 -52.39 -14.30
C GLY A 259 -18.77 -52.74 -13.51
N ARG A 260 -17.64 -52.09 -13.83
CA ARG A 260 -16.32 -52.31 -13.22
C ARG A 260 -15.56 -50.97 -13.07
N PRO A 261 -14.56 -50.93 -12.19
CA PRO A 261 -13.66 -49.78 -12.14
C PRO A 261 -12.96 -49.58 -13.50
N LEU A 262 -12.88 -48.33 -13.94
CA LEU A 262 -12.21 -47.96 -15.19
C LEU A 262 -10.70 -48.18 -15.11
N THR A 263 -10.11 -48.67 -16.19
CA THR A 263 -8.65 -48.72 -16.36
C THR A 263 -8.07 -47.31 -16.47
N ARG A 264 -6.76 -47.19 -16.32
CA ARG A 264 -6.09 -45.87 -16.46
C ARG A 264 -6.36 -45.24 -17.82
N VAL A 265 -6.29 -46.03 -18.88
CA VAL A 265 -6.46 -45.55 -20.26
C VAL A 265 -7.91 -45.08 -20.50
N GLU A 266 -8.89 -45.88 -20.09
CA GLU A 266 -10.31 -45.50 -20.17
C GLU A 266 -10.60 -44.21 -19.38
N ARG A 267 -10.03 -44.09 -18.19
CA ARG A 267 -10.17 -42.89 -17.35
C ARG A 267 -9.58 -41.65 -18.00
N PHE A 268 -8.35 -41.74 -18.57
CA PHE A 268 -7.74 -40.64 -19.32
C PHE A 268 -8.60 -40.25 -20.51
N HIS A 269 -9.15 -41.22 -21.24
CA HIS A 269 -10.01 -40.96 -22.39
C HIS A 269 -11.29 -40.20 -21.98
N GLU A 270 -11.99 -40.68 -20.93
CA GLU A 270 -13.21 -40.03 -20.46
C GLU A 270 -12.95 -38.60 -19.91
N VAL A 271 -11.86 -38.40 -19.19
CA VAL A 271 -11.48 -37.07 -18.72
C VAL A 271 -11.14 -36.13 -19.88
N PHE A 272 -10.46 -36.65 -20.92
CA PHE A 272 -10.16 -35.86 -22.11
C PHE A 272 -11.46 -35.42 -22.84
N LEU A 273 -12.40 -36.34 -23.04
CA LEU A 273 -13.68 -36.01 -23.67
C LEU A 273 -14.50 -35.01 -22.84
N ALA A 274 -14.58 -35.20 -21.52
CA ALA A 274 -15.26 -34.27 -20.62
C ALA A 274 -14.66 -32.87 -20.68
N SER A 275 -13.33 -32.78 -20.69
CA SER A 275 -12.62 -31.50 -20.77
C SER A 275 -12.81 -30.82 -22.12
N GLN A 276 -12.83 -31.58 -23.21
CA GLN A 276 -13.09 -31.06 -24.56
C GLN A 276 -14.50 -30.49 -24.68
N GLU A 277 -15.50 -31.16 -24.12
CA GLU A 277 -16.89 -30.71 -24.09
C GLU A 277 -17.08 -29.39 -23.34
N SER A 278 -16.46 -29.27 -22.16
CA SER A 278 -16.59 -28.08 -21.30
C SER A 278 -15.72 -26.91 -21.74
N ARG A 279 -14.69 -27.12 -22.56
CA ARG A 279 -13.69 -26.09 -22.92
C ARG A 279 -14.28 -24.85 -23.57
N ARG A 280 -15.16 -25.04 -24.59
CA ARG A 280 -15.69 -23.89 -25.36
C ARG A 280 -16.51 -22.93 -24.53
N PRO A 281 -17.58 -23.35 -23.82
CA PRO A 281 -18.38 -22.43 -23.01
C PRO A 281 -17.55 -21.75 -21.92
N LEU A 282 -16.58 -22.45 -21.32
CA LEU A 282 -15.69 -21.95 -20.31
C LEU A 282 -14.78 -20.84 -20.83
N LEU A 283 -14.09 -21.06 -21.95
CA LEU A 283 -13.20 -20.07 -22.55
C LEU A 283 -13.96 -18.80 -22.94
N TYR A 284 -15.12 -18.93 -23.55
CA TYR A 284 -15.94 -17.78 -23.92
C TYR A 284 -16.45 -17.02 -22.68
N GLY A 285 -16.91 -17.73 -21.65
CA GLY A 285 -17.37 -17.09 -20.42
C GLY A 285 -16.26 -16.28 -19.75
N GLN A 286 -15.07 -16.87 -19.58
CA GLN A 286 -13.94 -16.16 -18.97
C GLN A 286 -13.41 -15.01 -19.83
N LEU A 287 -13.37 -15.17 -21.16
CA LEU A 287 -13.00 -14.08 -22.08
C LEU A 287 -13.95 -12.89 -21.97
N ILE A 288 -15.26 -13.12 -21.89
CA ILE A 288 -16.26 -12.07 -21.71
C ILE A 288 -15.99 -11.30 -20.41
N ILE A 289 -15.73 -12.01 -19.31
CA ILE A 289 -15.41 -11.35 -18.04
C ILE A 289 -14.12 -10.51 -18.16
N MET A 290 -13.07 -11.04 -18.79
CA MET A 290 -11.81 -10.29 -18.99
C MET A 290 -12.01 -9.04 -19.85
N VAL A 291 -12.83 -9.09 -20.89
CA VAL A 291 -13.12 -7.96 -21.78
C VAL A 291 -13.77 -6.80 -21.01
N VAL A 292 -14.59 -7.07 -20.00
CA VAL A 292 -15.21 -6.05 -19.15
C VAL A 292 -14.17 -5.24 -18.37
N TYR A 293 -13.00 -5.80 -18.08
CA TYR A 293 -11.91 -5.10 -17.40
C TYR A 293 -11.02 -4.27 -18.33
N LEU A 294 -11.06 -4.50 -19.65
CA LEU A 294 -10.21 -3.76 -20.61
C LEU A 294 -10.42 -2.24 -20.59
N PRO A 295 -11.66 -1.70 -20.51
CA PRO A 295 -11.87 -0.26 -20.45
C PRO A 295 -11.20 0.42 -19.26
N ILE A 296 -10.96 -0.30 -18.15
CA ILE A 296 -10.30 0.23 -16.96
C ILE A 296 -8.84 0.65 -17.28
N PHE A 297 -8.19 -0.04 -18.22
CA PHE A 297 -6.84 0.34 -18.65
C PHE A 297 -6.78 1.64 -19.48
N ALA A 298 -7.92 2.14 -19.92
CA ALA A 298 -8.01 3.44 -20.60
C ALA A 298 -8.16 4.62 -19.64
N LEU A 299 -8.38 4.37 -18.33
CA LEU A 299 -8.46 5.41 -17.31
C LEU A 299 -7.12 6.13 -17.18
N THR A 300 -7.16 7.44 -16.99
CA THR A 300 -5.98 8.30 -16.80
C THR A 300 -6.04 9.00 -15.44
N GLY A 301 -4.97 9.73 -15.08
CA GLY A 301 -4.95 10.51 -13.84
C GLY A 301 -4.88 9.65 -12.57
N VAL A 302 -5.59 10.08 -11.55
CA VAL A 302 -5.63 9.41 -10.23
C VAL A 302 -6.37 8.08 -10.32
N GLU A 303 -7.49 8.06 -11.06
CA GLU A 303 -8.29 6.87 -11.29
C GLU A 303 -7.47 5.76 -11.94
N GLY A 304 -6.71 6.10 -12.98
CA GLY A 304 -5.83 5.15 -13.65
C GLY A 304 -4.81 4.54 -12.68
N LYS A 305 -4.16 5.36 -11.86
CA LYS A 305 -3.18 4.88 -10.87
C LYS A 305 -3.77 3.94 -9.83
N MET A 306 -5.04 4.14 -9.47
CA MET A 306 -5.74 3.31 -8.48
C MET A 306 -6.28 2.01 -9.10
N PHE A 307 -6.92 2.09 -10.27
CA PHE A 307 -7.65 0.97 -10.84
C PHE A 307 -6.83 0.09 -11.80
N HIS A 308 -5.76 0.59 -12.43
CA HIS A 308 -4.89 -0.25 -13.27
C HIS A 308 -4.30 -1.46 -12.53
N PRO A 309 -3.72 -1.31 -11.30
CA PRO A 309 -3.26 -2.46 -10.54
C PRO A 309 -4.38 -3.47 -10.25
N MET A 310 -5.60 -3.00 -9.95
CA MET A 310 -6.76 -3.84 -9.72
C MET A 310 -7.14 -4.63 -10.98
N ALA A 311 -7.32 -3.93 -12.11
CA ALA A 311 -7.66 -4.59 -13.37
C ALA A 311 -6.60 -5.60 -13.80
N PHE A 312 -5.31 -5.25 -13.65
CA PHE A 312 -4.21 -6.16 -13.93
C PHE A 312 -4.26 -7.43 -13.09
N THR A 313 -4.48 -7.31 -11.78
CA THR A 313 -4.53 -8.47 -10.88
C THR A 313 -5.69 -9.39 -11.21
N VAL A 314 -6.88 -8.85 -11.48
CA VAL A 314 -8.06 -9.66 -11.84
C VAL A 314 -7.85 -10.35 -13.19
N VAL A 315 -7.42 -9.62 -14.22
CA VAL A 315 -7.16 -10.19 -15.55
C VAL A 315 -6.07 -11.27 -15.49
N ALA A 316 -4.96 -11.01 -14.78
CA ALA A 316 -3.89 -11.98 -14.60
C ALA A 316 -4.37 -13.25 -13.87
N ALA A 317 -5.19 -13.10 -12.83
CA ALA A 317 -5.77 -14.22 -12.09
C ALA A 317 -6.69 -15.06 -12.97
N LEU A 318 -7.53 -14.41 -13.78
CA LEU A 318 -8.43 -15.10 -14.73
C LEU A 318 -7.66 -15.81 -15.84
N VAL A 319 -6.61 -15.19 -16.39
CA VAL A 319 -5.73 -15.84 -17.37
C VAL A 319 -5.04 -17.05 -16.75
N GLY A 320 -4.49 -16.91 -15.54
CA GLY A 320 -3.89 -18.03 -14.81
C GLY A 320 -4.89 -19.17 -14.56
N ALA A 321 -6.08 -18.82 -14.06
CA ALA A 321 -7.16 -19.78 -13.82
C ALA A 321 -7.61 -20.48 -15.11
N MET A 322 -7.73 -19.75 -16.21
CA MET A 322 -8.09 -20.30 -17.52
C MET A 322 -7.04 -21.31 -18.00
N ILE A 323 -5.76 -20.98 -17.91
CA ILE A 323 -4.67 -21.88 -18.27
C ILE A 323 -4.70 -23.14 -17.40
N LEU A 324 -4.85 -22.98 -16.10
CA LEU A 324 -4.90 -24.08 -15.14
C LEU A 324 -6.13 -24.98 -15.35
N SER A 325 -7.26 -24.39 -15.68
CA SER A 325 -8.49 -25.12 -15.94
C SER A 325 -8.38 -26.06 -17.15
N VAL A 326 -7.64 -25.65 -18.18
CA VAL A 326 -7.46 -26.46 -19.40
C VAL A 326 -6.27 -27.44 -19.30
N THR A 327 -5.29 -27.16 -18.44
CA THR A 327 -4.05 -27.95 -18.31
C THR A 327 -4.01 -28.76 -17.02
N PHE A 328 -3.92 -28.07 -15.88
CA PHE A 328 -3.75 -28.66 -14.56
C PHE A 328 -4.96 -29.52 -14.14
N ILE A 329 -6.17 -28.99 -14.30
CA ILE A 329 -7.39 -29.65 -13.84
C ILE A 329 -7.62 -31.00 -14.52
N PRO A 330 -7.60 -31.13 -15.86
CA PRO A 330 -7.77 -32.45 -16.49
C PRO A 330 -6.71 -33.47 -16.06
N ALA A 331 -5.46 -33.03 -15.97
CA ALA A 331 -4.36 -33.88 -15.52
C ALA A 331 -4.53 -34.34 -14.06
N ALA A 332 -4.86 -33.40 -13.15
CA ALA A 332 -5.08 -33.71 -11.76
C ALA A 332 -6.29 -34.64 -11.54
N VAL A 333 -7.39 -34.41 -12.23
CA VAL A 333 -8.57 -35.28 -12.19
C VAL A 333 -8.22 -36.69 -12.66
N ALA A 334 -7.53 -36.82 -13.79
CA ALA A 334 -7.16 -38.12 -14.34
C ALA A 334 -6.19 -38.91 -13.43
N LEU A 335 -5.34 -38.22 -12.67
CA LEU A 335 -4.35 -38.84 -11.79
C LEU A 335 -4.88 -39.12 -10.37
N PHE A 336 -5.59 -38.16 -9.77
CA PHE A 336 -5.90 -38.17 -8.34
C PHE A 336 -7.34 -38.57 -7.98
N ILE A 337 -8.29 -38.51 -8.94
CA ILE A 337 -9.63 -39.02 -8.67
C ILE A 337 -9.58 -40.55 -8.64
N GLY A 338 -10.16 -41.10 -7.55
CA GLY A 338 -10.12 -42.54 -7.30
C GLY A 338 -10.81 -43.38 -8.38
N THR A 339 -10.51 -44.68 -8.39
CA THR A 339 -11.06 -45.67 -9.34
C THR A 339 -12.54 -45.96 -9.12
N ARG A 340 -13.12 -45.58 -7.99
CA ARG A 340 -14.56 -45.75 -7.71
C ARG A 340 -15.15 -44.34 -7.53
N VAL A 341 -15.94 -43.92 -8.51
CA VAL A 341 -16.71 -42.70 -8.49
C VAL A 341 -18.18 -43.07 -8.32
N SER A 342 -18.85 -42.53 -7.30
CA SER A 342 -20.26 -42.85 -7.04
C SER A 342 -21.17 -41.90 -7.80
N GLU A 343 -22.18 -42.43 -8.47
CA GLU A 343 -23.29 -41.66 -9.09
C GLU A 343 -24.32 -41.15 -8.09
N LYS A 344 -24.20 -41.52 -6.78
CA LYS A 344 -25.17 -41.06 -5.80
C LYS A 344 -25.18 -39.55 -5.74
N GLU A 345 -26.26 -38.95 -6.22
CA GLU A 345 -26.51 -37.53 -6.04
C GLU A 345 -26.43 -37.20 -4.55
N ASN A 346 -25.68 -36.17 -4.24
CA ASN A 346 -25.59 -35.68 -2.86
C ASN A 346 -27.00 -35.27 -2.37
N PHE A 347 -27.35 -35.64 -1.12
CA PHE A 347 -28.62 -35.32 -0.51
C PHE A 347 -29.00 -33.84 -0.64
N LEU A 348 -28.02 -32.96 -0.52
CA LEU A 348 -28.21 -31.52 -0.63
C LEU A 348 -28.62 -31.11 -2.05
N LEU A 349 -27.93 -31.66 -3.07
CA LEU A 349 -28.22 -31.38 -4.47
C LEU A 349 -29.59 -31.93 -4.89
N GLY A 350 -29.92 -33.15 -4.44
CA GLY A 350 -31.24 -33.75 -4.68
C GLY A 350 -32.39 -32.95 -4.05
N HIS A 351 -32.16 -32.37 -2.85
CA HIS A 351 -33.15 -31.51 -2.20
C HIS A 351 -33.31 -30.18 -2.92
N ALA A 352 -32.18 -29.55 -3.28
CA ALA A 352 -32.19 -28.31 -4.06
C ALA A 352 -32.90 -28.47 -5.42
N LYS A 353 -32.65 -29.55 -6.16
CA LYS A 353 -33.35 -29.87 -7.40
C LYS A 353 -34.86 -30.02 -7.22
N ARG A 354 -35.29 -30.71 -6.16
CA ARG A 354 -36.72 -30.88 -5.84
C ARG A 354 -37.43 -29.57 -5.54
N LEU A 355 -36.74 -28.62 -4.90
CA LEU A 355 -37.27 -27.29 -4.64
C LEU A 355 -37.28 -26.42 -5.90
N TYR A 356 -36.22 -26.52 -6.72
CA TYR A 356 -36.02 -25.71 -7.91
C TYR A 356 -36.97 -26.07 -9.06
N ALA A 357 -37.20 -27.35 -9.31
CA ALA A 357 -38.03 -27.80 -10.42
C ALA A 357 -39.45 -27.19 -10.44
N PRO A 358 -40.24 -27.25 -9.33
CA PRO A 358 -41.58 -26.64 -9.34
C PRO A 358 -41.54 -25.13 -9.39
N MET A 359 -40.46 -24.49 -8.90
CA MET A 359 -40.26 -23.04 -9.01
C MET A 359 -40.00 -22.64 -10.46
N LEU A 360 -39.15 -23.39 -11.16
CA LEU A 360 -38.86 -23.18 -12.58
C LEU A 360 -40.13 -23.32 -13.45
N ASP A 361 -40.95 -24.34 -13.22
CA ASP A 361 -42.19 -24.52 -13.93
C ASP A 361 -43.18 -23.36 -13.74
N ARG A 362 -43.27 -22.81 -12.51
CA ARG A 362 -44.09 -21.62 -12.22
C ARG A 362 -43.55 -20.38 -12.93
N VAL A 363 -42.23 -20.14 -12.89
CA VAL A 363 -41.57 -19.03 -13.56
C VAL A 363 -41.79 -19.11 -15.08
N MET A 364 -41.63 -20.29 -15.65
CA MET A 364 -41.83 -20.52 -17.09
C MET A 364 -43.29 -20.32 -17.51
N SER A 365 -44.23 -20.72 -16.65
CA SER A 365 -45.67 -20.49 -16.89
C SER A 365 -46.06 -19.03 -16.78
N ALA A 366 -45.41 -18.27 -15.88
CA ALA A 366 -45.68 -16.84 -15.62
C ALA A 366 -44.61 -15.90 -16.22
N LYS A 367 -44.01 -16.26 -17.35
CA LYS A 367 -42.88 -15.55 -17.96
C LYS A 367 -43.09 -14.05 -18.12
N ALA A 368 -44.28 -13.61 -18.50
CA ALA A 368 -44.58 -12.19 -18.68
C ALA A 368 -44.52 -11.44 -17.33
N LEU A 369 -45.07 -12.03 -16.26
CA LEU A 369 -45.02 -11.46 -14.91
C LEU A 369 -43.58 -11.33 -14.41
N VAL A 370 -42.78 -12.38 -14.60
CA VAL A 370 -41.37 -12.39 -14.19
C VAL A 370 -40.56 -11.33 -14.94
N LEU A 371 -40.75 -11.18 -16.24
CA LEU A 371 -40.11 -10.13 -17.05
C LEU A 371 -40.54 -8.73 -16.61
N THR A 372 -41.83 -8.56 -16.27
CA THR A 372 -42.32 -7.26 -15.79
C THR A 372 -41.69 -6.91 -14.43
N ILE A 373 -41.64 -7.88 -13.48
CA ILE A 373 -40.97 -7.66 -12.19
C ILE A 373 -39.50 -7.31 -12.38
N ALA A 374 -38.81 -8.03 -13.25
CA ALA A 374 -37.39 -7.73 -13.54
C ALA A 374 -37.21 -6.32 -14.14
N ALA A 375 -38.07 -5.93 -15.10
CA ALA A 375 -38.02 -4.60 -15.69
C ALA A 375 -38.29 -3.50 -14.65
N VAL A 376 -39.29 -3.69 -13.77
CA VAL A 376 -39.59 -2.74 -12.68
C VAL A 376 -38.41 -2.65 -11.70
N ALA A 377 -37.80 -3.78 -11.35
CA ALA A 377 -36.63 -3.79 -10.46
C ALA A 377 -35.44 -3.01 -11.08
N VAL A 378 -35.16 -3.22 -12.37
CA VAL A 378 -34.11 -2.46 -13.09
C VAL A 378 -34.38 -0.96 -13.09
N ILE A 379 -35.63 -0.55 -13.38
CA ILE A 379 -36.02 0.87 -13.36
C ILE A 379 -35.87 1.43 -11.95
N LEU A 380 -36.32 0.71 -10.92
CA LEU A 380 -36.20 1.13 -9.52
C LEU A 380 -34.73 1.29 -9.10
N CYS A 381 -33.87 0.33 -9.45
CA CYS A 381 -32.43 0.44 -9.23
C CYS A 381 -31.83 1.63 -9.95
N GLY A 382 -32.24 1.90 -11.19
CA GLY A 382 -31.83 3.09 -11.94
C GLY A 382 -32.22 4.39 -11.23
N VAL A 383 -33.44 4.49 -10.72
CA VAL A 383 -33.90 5.66 -9.96
C VAL A 383 -33.13 5.80 -8.64
N ILE A 384 -32.86 4.70 -7.93
CA ILE A 384 -32.06 4.75 -6.69
C ILE A 384 -30.63 5.21 -7.00
N ALA A 385 -30.03 4.70 -8.08
CA ALA A 385 -28.68 5.07 -8.49
C ALA A 385 -28.52 6.58 -8.75
N THR A 386 -29.55 7.24 -9.29
CA THR A 386 -29.50 8.70 -9.49
C THR A 386 -29.54 9.52 -8.20
N ARG A 387 -29.91 8.89 -7.08
CA ARG A 387 -29.96 9.52 -5.75
C ARG A 387 -28.77 9.16 -4.86
N MET A 388 -27.90 8.26 -5.31
CA MET A 388 -26.69 7.91 -4.59
C MET A 388 -25.64 9.01 -4.76
N GLY A 389 -25.04 9.44 -3.65
CA GLY A 389 -23.88 10.32 -3.68
C GLY A 389 -22.67 9.61 -4.30
N SER A 390 -21.82 10.35 -4.97
CA SER A 390 -20.55 9.84 -5.50
C SER A 390 -19.41 10.25 -4.58
N GLU A 391 -18.95 9.34 -3.74
CA GLU A 391 -17.67 9.48 -3.05
C GLU A 391 -16.60 8.68 -3.81
N PHE A 392 -15.53 9.37 -4.21
CA PHE A 392 -14.47 8.75 -5.01
C PHE A 392 -13.55 7.86 -4.18
N VAL A 393 -13.23 8.26 -2.96
CA VAL A 393 -12.38 7.50 -2.03
C VAL A 393 -13.13 7.35 -0.71
N PRO A 394 -13.40 6.12 -0.27
CA PRO A 394 -13.99 5.92 1.05
C PRO A 394 -13.03 6.40 2.14
N ASN A 395 -13.58 6.98 3.21
CA ASN A 395 -12.80 7.40 4.37
C ASN A 395 -12.07 6.19 4.96
N LEU A 396 -10.73 6.25 4.97
CA LEU A 396 -9.91 5.25 5.63
C LEU A 396 -9.88 5.52 7.13
N ASN A 397 -10.37 4.59 7.92
CA ASN A 397 -10.20 4.66 9.37
C ASN A 397 -8.81 4.12 9.74
N GLU A 398 -7.86 5.02 9.86
CA GLU A 398 -6.47 4.69 10.24
C GLU A 398 -6.32 4.50 11.76
N GLY A 399 -7.35 4.82 12.54
CA GLY A 399 -7.34 4.72 14.01
C GLY A 399 -6.71 5.93 14.70
N ASP A 400 -6.17 6.86 13.93
CA ASP A 400 -5.52 8.07 14.41
C ASP A 400 -6.19 9.32 13.82
N PHE A 401 -6.21 10.41 14.58
CA PHE A 401 -6.70 11.71 14.14
C PHE A 401 -5.54 12.70 14.10
N ALA A 402 -5.25 13.26 12.92
CA ALA A 402 -4.41 14.43 12.77
C ALA A 402 -5.24 15.59 12.21
N ILE A 403 -5.35 16.67 12.97
CA ILE A 403 -6.02 17.90 12.54
C ILE A 403 -4.94 18.91 12.19
N GLN A 404 -4.96 19.35 10.94
CA GLN A 404 -4.08 20.42 10.47
C GLN A 404 -4.97 21.64 10.19
N ALA A 405 -4.71 22.74 10.91
CA ALA A 405 -5.42 24.02 10.77
C ALA A 405 -4.55 25.06 10.07
#